data_f03b82f089e21e6ef50540f7dfac8d95
#
_entry.id   f03b82f089e21e6ef50540f7dfac8d95
#
_cell.length_a   1.000
_cell.length_b   1.000
_cell.length_c   1.000
_cell.angle_alpha   90.00
_cell.angle_beta   90.00
_cell.angle_gamma   90.00
#
_symmetry.space_group_name_H-M   'P 1'
#
loop_
_entity.id
_entity.type
_entity.pdbx_description
1 polymer ?
#
loop_
_entity_poly.entity_id
_entity_poly.type
_entity_poly.pdbx_seq_one_letter_code
_entity_poly.pdbx_strand_id
1 'polypeptide(L)'
;MEIGNLIGSEFLFEGKELKVTGFRVEGGEIILTTETLGGDNATKKKYGLSDASIEKMKGVHPKLIELMKKAISNSPYDFKIVQGLRTAEYQNSLYQQGRTKPGKIVTKLDGYSRKSNHQAKADGYGHAVDIAVCGQYDQNGIYVKYTTDAEMFDNRKLVEISRHVKAVAKEMELEIVWGGDWKTLYDTPHYELV
;
A
#
# COMPACT_ATOMS: atom_id res chain seq x y z
N MET A 1 9.92 40.87 7.96
CA MET A 1 10.24 39.59 8.63
C MET A 1 11.73 39.65 8.90
N GLU A 2 12.15 39.62 10.17
CA GLU A 2 13.59 39.66 10.50
C GLU A 2 14.21 38.29 10.19
N ILE A 3 15.25 38.28 9.36
CA ILE A 3 15.93 37.07 8.88
C ILE A 3 16.44 36.21 10.06
N GLY A 4 16.82 36.86 11.18
CA GLY A 4 17.27 36.16 12.39
C GLY A 4 16.28 35.19 13.01
N ASN A 5 14.98 35.34 12.74
CA ASN A 5 13.93 34.46 13.24
C ASN A 5 13.75 33.18 12.40
N LEU A 6 14.49 33.04 11.28
CA LEU A 6 14.43 31.84 10.46
C LEU A 6 15.39 30.74 10.95
N ILE A 7 16.44 31.08 11.69
CA ILE A 7 17.36 30.07 12.24
C ILE A 7 16.61 29.23 13.28
N GLY A 8 16.63 27.92 13.08
CA GLY A 8 15.88 26.97 13.90
C GLY A 8 14.48 26.64 13.39
N SER A 9 13.97 27.36 12.37
CA SER A 9 12.68 27.04 11.74
C SER A 9 12.76 25.74 10.97
N GLU A 10 11.68 24.98 11.03
CA GLU A 10 11.52 23.69 10.36
C GLU A 10 10.48 23.83 9.24
N PHE A 11 10.74 23.22 8.09
CA PHE A 11 9.83 23.23 6.94
C PHE A 11 9.99 21.99 6.08
N LEU A 12 8.94 21.67 5.31
CA LEU A 12 8.95 20.55 4.38
C LEU A 12 9.27 21.04 2.97
N PHE A 13 10.31 20.48 2.35
CA PHE A 13 10.67 20.74 0.97
C PHE A 13 10.98 19.43 0.24
N GLU A 14 10.29 19.18 -0.89
CA GLU A 14 10.39 17.93 -1.67
C GLU A 14 10.26 16.65 -0.83
N GLY A 15 9.39 16.69 0.19
CA GLY A 15 9.14 15.55 1.09
C GLY A 15 10.21 15.33 2.17
N LYS A 16 11.16 16.26 2.33
CA LYS A 16 12.17 16.24 3.40
C LYS A 16 11.88 17.32 4.42
N GLU A 17 11.91 16.94 5.70
CA GLU A 17 11.90 17.93 6.78
C GLU A 17 13.29 18.54 6.90
N LEU A 18 13.36 19.87 6.80
CA LEU A 18 14.58 20.65 6.83
C LEU A 18 14.52 21.67 7.97
N LYS A 19 15.63 21.86 8.66
CA LYS A 19 15.82 22.92 9.65
C LYS A 19 16.82 23.93 9.15
N VAL A 20 16.49 25.20 9.27
CA VAL A 20 17.41 26.28 8.92
C VAL A 20 18.51 26.37 9.99
N THR A 21 19.77 26.15 9.61
CA THR A 21 20.94 26.24 10.48
C THR A 21 21.73 27.53 10.27
N GLY A 22 21.48 28.24 9.16
CA GLY A 22 22.12 29.50 8.87
C GLY A 22 21.63 30.12 7.56
N PHE A 23 22.19 31.23 7.19
CA PHE A 23 21.96 31.88 5.89
C PHE A 23 23.18 32.69 5.47
N ARG A 24 23.29 32.95 4.18
CA ARG A 24 24.22 33.92 3.61
C ARG A 24 23.49 34.75 2.56
N VAL A 25 24.04 35.93 2.24
CA VAL A 25 23.49 36.80 1.19
C VAL A 25 24.50 36.85 0.05
N GLU A 26 24.09 36.46 -1.14
CA GLU A 26 24.87 36.53 -2.36
C GLU A 26 24.05 37.17 -3.47
N GLY A 27 24.58 38.19 -4.15
CA GLY A 27 23.92 38.84 -5.28
C GLY A 27 22.53 39.46 -4.98
N GLY A 28 22.25 39.78 -3.69
CA GLY A 28 20.96 40.28 -3.25
C GLY A 28 19.92 39.17 -2.93
N GLU A 29 20.27 37.90 -3.07
CA GLU A 29 19.45 36.74 -2.70
C GLU A 29 19.86 36.17 -1.34
N ILE A 30 18.91 35.68 -0.59
CA ILE A 30 19.14 34.99 0.68
C ILE A 30 19.20 33.48 0.41
N ILE A 31 20.38 32.92 0.66
CA ILE A 31 20.63 31.49 0.55
C ILE A 31 20.57 30.88 1.95
N LEU A 32 19.60 30.01 2.20
CA LEU A 32 19.48 29.34 3.49
C LEU A 32 20.43 28.13 3.54
N THR A 33 21.12 28.00 4.67
CA THR A 33 21.79 26.74 5.03
C THR A 33 20.82 25.90 5.83
N THR A 34 20.59 24.65 5.41
CA THR A 34 19.64 23.75 6.07
C THR A 34 20.33 22.44 6.42
N GLU A 35 19.88 21.82 7.51
CA GLU A 35 20.14 20.41 7.80
C GLU A 35 18.84 19.63 7.64
N THR A 36 18.93 18.40 7.17
CA THR A 36 17.78 17.51 7.11
C THR A 36 17.45 17.05 8.54
N LEU A 37 16.26 17.37 9.03
CA LEU A 37 15.73 16.82 10.26
C LEU A 37 15.29 15.39 10.01
N GLY A 38 16.12 14.48 10.31
CA GLY A 38 15.97 13.09 9.98
C GLY A 38 17.09 12.73 9.02
N GLY A 39 18.23 12.46 9.62
CA GLY A 39 19.29 11.77 8.92
C GLY A 39 18.70 10.51 8.30
N ASP A 40 19.26 10.09 7.17
CA ASP A 40 18.98 8.82 6.48
C ASP A 40 19.21 7.56 7.37
N ASN A 41 19.08 7.72 8.69
CA ASN A 41 19.30 6.72 9.75
C ASN A 41 18.28 6.71 10.89
N ALA A 42 17.06 7.22 10.72
CA ALA A 42 15.98 6.49 11.33
C ALA A 42 15.95 5.18 10.55
N THR A 43 16.43 4.11 11.15
CA THR A 43 16.23 2.74 10.66
C THR A 43 14.73 2.61 10.42
N LYS A 44 14.27 2.85 9.18
CA LYS A 44 12.88 2.61 8.79
C LYS A 44 12.64 1.16 9.21
N LYS A 45 11.89 0.98 10.30
CA LYS A 45 11.57 -0.36 10.77
C LYS A 45 10.86 -1.03 9.62
N LYS A 46 11.54 -2.00 9.00
CA LYS A 46 11.03 -2.69 7.82
C LYS A 46 9.92 -3.61 8.27
N TYR A 47 8.77 -3.50 7.63
CA TYR A 47 7.72 -4.50 7.78
C TYR A 47 8.06 -5.75 6.97
N GLY A 48 7.39 -6.85 7.28
CA GLY A 48 7.54 -8.12 6.56
C GLY A 48 6.23 -8.88 6.53
N LEU A 49 5.98 -9.61 5.45
CA LEU A 49 4.81 -10.47 5.37
C LEU A 49 4.94 -11.63 6.37
N SER A 50 3.90 -11.84 7.18
CA SER A 50 3.80 -12.99 8.08
C SER A 50 3.67 -14.30 7.31
N ASP A 51 3.98 -15.44 7.96
CA ASP A 51 3.78 -16.78 7.39
C ASP A 51 2.33 -16.98 6.93
N ALA A 52 1.35 -16.45 7.66
CA ALA A 52 -0.06 -16.50 7.27
C ALA A 52 -0.34 -15.72 5.97
N SER A 53 0.35 -14.59 5.73
CA SER A 53 0.26 -13.86 4.47
C SER A 53 0.92 -14.63 3.32
N ILE A 54 2.07 -15.26 3.58
CA ILE A 54 2.77 -16.10 2.60
C ILE A 54 1.90 -17.29 2.21
N GLU A 55 1.27 -17.96 3.18
CA GLU A 55 0.35 -19.08 2.94
C GLU A 55 -0.82 -18.68 2.05
N LYS A 56 -1.43 -17.51 2.29
CA LYS A 56 -2.53 -16.98 1.47
C LYS A 56 -2.14 -16.66 0.04
N MET A 57 -0.86 -16.48 -0.25
CA MET A 57 -0.36 -16.27 -1.61
C MET A 57 -0.02 -17.56 -2.35
N LYS A 58 -0.21 -18.74 -1.77
CA LYS A 58 -0.05 -20.02 -2.50
C LYS A 58 -0.99 -20.04 -3.72
N GLY A 59 -0.41 -20.35 -4.88
CA GLY A 59 -1.12 -20.37 -6.16
C GLY A 59 -1.38 -18.98 -6.77
N VAL A 60 -0.87 -17.90 -6.18
CA VAL A 60 -0.79 -16.58 -6.82
C VAL A 60 0.43 -16.53 -7.73
N HIS A 61 0.36 -15.76 -8.82
CA HIS A 61 1.45 -15.62 -9.78
C HIS A 61 2.76 -15.16 -9.12
N PRO A 62 3.90 -15.81 -9.38
CA PRO A 62 5.18 -15.55 -8.70
C PRO A 62 5.62 -14.09 -8.71
N LYS A 63 5.44 -13.38 -9.85
CA LYS A 63 5.78 -11.94 -9.95
C LYS A 63 4.95 -11.07 -9.00
N LEU A 64 3.66 -11.40 -8.79
CA LEU A 64 2.81 -10.66 -7.86
C LEU A 64 3.21 -10.95 -6.40
N ILE A 65 3.61 -12.17 -6.10
CA ILE A 65 4.18 -12.54 -4.77
C ILE A 65 5.46 -11.75 -4.50
N GLU A 66 6.36 -11.67 -5.48
CA GLU A 66 7.61 -10.93 -5.37
C GLU A 66 7.37 -9.43 -5.17
N LEU A 67 6.44 -8.85 -5.94
CA LEU A 67 6.02 -7.47 -5.78
C LEU A 67 5.55 -7.19 -4.35
N MET A 68 4.64 -8.01 -3.79
CA MET A 68 4.13 -7.80 -2.43
C MET A 68 5.22 -7.94 -1.37
N LYS A 69 6.14 -8.89 -1.53
CA LYS A 69 7.31 -9.05 -0.64
C LYS A 69 8.25 -7.84 -0.69
N LYS A 70 8.49 -7.27 -1.87
CA LYS A 70 9.34 -6.09 -2.03
C LYS A 70 8.64 -4.85 -1.49
N ALA A 71 7.37 -4.67 -1.81
CA ALA A 71 6.59 -3.51 -1.41
C ALA A 71 6.43 -3.41 0.12
N ILE A 72 6.18 -4.52 0.84
CA ILE A 72 5.97 -4.47 2.29
C ILE A 72 7.17 -3.89 3.03
N SER A 73 8.40 -4.17 2.60
CA SER A 73 9.62 -3.82 3.34
C SER A 73 9.82 -2.32 3.56
N ASN A 74 9.29 -1.47 2.68
CA ASN A 74 9.39 -0.01 2.75
C ASN A 74 8.02 0.67 2.66
N SER A 75 6.93 -0.08 2.92
CA SER A 75 5.56 0.44 2.91
C SER A 75 5.37 1.52 3.97
N PRO A 76 4.52 2.55 3.72
CA PRO A 76 4.17 3.56 4.74
C PRO A 76 3.44 2.95 5.94
N TYR A 77 2.70 1.85 5.73
CA TYR A 77 2.00 1.10 6.77
C TYR A 77 2.30 -0.39 6.63
N ASP A 78 2.29 -1.10 7.76
CA ASP A 78 2.29 -2.56 7.75
C ASP A 78 0.99 -3.09 7.16
N PHE A 79 1.09 -4.11 6.30
CA PHE A 79 -0.09 -4.76 5.72
C PHE A 79 0.06 -6.28 5.67
N LYS A 80 -1.07 -6.95 5.62
CA LYS A 80 -1.15 -8.41 5.45
C LYS A 80 -1.91 -8.75 4.17
N ILE A 81 -1.64 -9.93 3.61
CA ILE A 81 -2.48 -10.50 2.56
C ILE A 81 -3.71 -11.13 3.22
N VAL A 82 -4.89 -10.73 2.78
CA VAL A 82 -6.16 -11.29 3.28
C VAL A 82 -6.76 -12.28 2.31
N GLN A 83 -6.49 -12.14 1.00
CA GLN A 83 -6.96 -13.05 -0.03
C GLN A 83 -5.94 -13.16 -1.16
N GLY A 84 -5.65 -14.38 -1.60
CA GLY A 84 -4.89 -14.72 -2.81
C GLY A 84 -5.74 -15.54 -3.76
N LEU A 85 -5.27 -16.78 -4.11
CA LEU A 85 -6.02 -17.68 -4.99
C LEU A 85 -7.39 -18.01 -4.41
N ARG A 86 -8.41 -18.07 -5.28
CA ARG A 86 -9.80 -18.31 -4.94
C ARG A 86 -10.39 -19.40 -5.82
N THR A 87 -11.16 -20.33 -5.21
CA THR A 87 -11.91 -21.33 -5.98
C THR A 87 -13.15 -20.71 -6.64
N ALA A 88 -13.70 -21.39 -7.64
CA ALA A 88 -14.94 -20.97 -8.31
C ALA A 88 -16.12 -20.93 -7.33
N GLU A 89 -16.21 -21.93 -6.45
CA GLU A 89 -17.27 -22.05 -5.43
C GLU A 89 -17.20 -20.87 -4.44
N TYR A 90 -15.99 -20.52 -3.98
CA TYR A 90 -15.83 -19.38 -3.08
C TYR A 90 -16.16 -18.07 -3.79
N GLN A 91 -15.68 -17.88 -5.02
CA GLN A 91 -16.06 -16.72 -5.84
C GLN A 91 -17.58 -16.61 -6.02
N ASN A 92 -18.25 -17.74 -6.30
CA ASN A 92 -19.70 -17.76 -6.42
C ASN A 92 -20.38 -17.41 -5.10
N SER A 93 -19.85 -17.87 -3.97
CA SER A 93 -20.42 -17.53 -2.66
C SER A 93 -20.38 -16.01 -2.39
N LEU A 94 -19.32 -15.32 -2.83
CA LEU A 94 -19.22 -13.86 -2.78
C LEU A 94 -20.19 -13.18 -3.75
N TYR A 95 -20.36 -13.75 -4.94
CA TYR A 95 -21.34 -13.26 -5.93
C TYR A 95 -22.77 -13.31 -5.41
N GLN A 96 -23.12 -14.31 -4.59
CA GLN A 96 -24.46 -14.44 -4.01
C GLN A 96 -24.76 -13.40 -2.92
N GLN A 97 -23.75 -12.75 -2.33
CA GLN A 97 -23.97 -11.69 -1.34
C GLN A 97 -24.70 -10.49 -1.97
N GLY A 98 -25.72 -10.01 -1.29
CA GLY A 98 -26.62 -8.95 -1.77
C GLY A 98 -27.53 -9.35 -2.92
N ARG A 99 -27.59 -10.68 -3.26
CA ARG A 99 -28.50 -11.26 -4.27
C ARG A 99 -29.38 -12.32 -3.66
N THR A 100 -28.85 -13.53 -3.45
CA THR A 100 -29.56 -14.65 -2.81
C THR A 100 -29.16 -14.86 -1.35
N LYS A 101 -28.05 -14.20 -0.91
CA LYS A 101 -27.57 -14.20 0.47
C LYS A 101 -27.54 -12.77 1.03
N PRO A 102 -27.72 -12.59 2.36
CA PRO A 102 -27.58 -11.29 2.99
C PRO A 102 -26.20 -10.67 2.71
N GLY A 103 -26.10 -9.33 2.80
CA GLY A 103 -24.88 -8.57 2.64
C GLY A 103 -24.93 -7.58 1.49
N LYS A 104 -23.78 -6.94 1.23
CA LYS A 104 -23.62 -6.01 0.10
C LYS A 104 -23.09 -6.77 -1.12
N ILE A 105 -23.40 -6.25 -2.32
CA ILE A 105 -22.79 -6.75 -3.57
C ILE A 105 -21.29 -6.37 -3.55
N VAL A 106 -20.44 -7.38 -3.51
CA VAL A 106 -18.97 -7.21 -3.46
C VAL A 106 -18.27 -7.58 -4.76
N THR A 107 -18.98 -8.27 -5.67
CA THR A 107 -18.43 -8.65 -6.98
C THR A 107 -19.52 -8.79 -8.02
N LYS A 108 -19.16 -8.56 -9.30
CA LYS A 108 -20.02 -8.87 -10.47
C LYS A 108 -19.65 -10.19 -11.15
N LEU A 109 -18.61 -10.87 -10.68
CA LEU A 109 -18.06 -12.09 -11.27
C LEU A 109 -18.58 -13.31 -10.50
N ASP A 110 -19.24 -14.23 -11.23
CA ASP A 110 -19.90 -15.40 -10.65
C ASP A 110 -18.94 -16.59 -10.39
N GLY A 111 -17.72 -16.49 -10.89
CA GLY A 111 -16.69 -17.52 -10.71
C GLY A 111 -16.75 -18.66 -11.74
N TYR A 112 -17.80 -18.76 -12.54
CA TYR A 112 -17.99 -19.79 -13.56
C TYR A 112 -18.02 -19.21 -14.97
N SER A 113 -19.05 -18.45 -15.31
CA SER A 113 -19.18 -17.80 -16.62
C SER A 113 -18.24 -16.60 -16.73
N ARG A 114 -18.07 -15.86 -15.63
CA ARG A 114 -17.18 -14.71 -15.52
C ARG A 114 -16.22 -14.94 -14.35
N LYS A 115 -14.98 -15.30 -14.67
CA LYS A 115 -13.94 -15.59 -13.69
C LYS A 115 -13.33 -14.32 -13.11
N SER A 116 -12.98 -14.38 -11.84
CA SER A 116 -12.18 -13.35 -11.14
C SER A 116 -10.68 -13.56 -11.41
N ASN A 117 -9.88 -12.50 -11.38
CA ASN A 117 -8.42 -12.60 -11.43
C ASN A 117 -7.82 -13.29 -10.19
N HIS A 118 -8.58 -13.46 -9.11
CA HIS A 118 -8.20 -14.35 -8.02
C HIS A 118 -8.26 -15.84 -8.38
N GLN A 119 -8.97 -16.24 -9.45
CA GLN A 119 -9.02 -17.63 -9.88
C GLN A 119 -7.85 -17.95 -10.81
N ALA A 120 -7.45 -19.23 -10.81
CA ALA A 120 -6.38 -19.69 -11.69
C ALA A 120 -6.71 -19.37 -13.17
N LYS A 121 -5.79 -18.73 -13.86
CA LYS A 121 -5.78 -18.49 -15.29
C LYS A 121 -5.17 -19.69 -16.03
N ALA A 122 -4.93 -19.56 -17.34
CA ALA A 122 -4.38 -20.63 -18.17
C ALA A 122 -2.96 -21.07 -17.75
N ASP A 123 -2.21 -20.18 -17.10
CA ASP A 123 -0.89 -20.44 -16.54
C ASP A 123 -0.92 -21.16 -15.17
N GLY A 124 -2.10 -21.46 -14.66
CA GLY A 124 -2.31 -22.15 -13.39
C GLY A 124 -2.30 -21.25 -12.15
N TYR A 125 -2.12 -19.95 -12.29
CA TYR A 125 -2.01 -19.00 -11.17
C TYR A 125 -3.20 -18.03 -11.08
N GLY A 126 -3.54 -17.65 -9.85
CA GLY A 126 -4.35 -16.46 -9.60
C GLY A 126 -3.51 -15.19 -9.81
N HIS A 127 -4.08 -14.18 -10.45
CA HIS A 127 -3.39 -12.94 -10.78
C HIS A 127 -3.85 -11.77 -9.90
N ALA A 128 -4.45 -12.03 -8.76
CA ALA A 128 -4.91 -11.00 -7.85
C ALA A 128 -4.61 -11.31 -6.38
N VAL A 129 -4.43 -10.27 -5.58
CA VAL A 129 -4.37 -10.31 -4.13
C VAL A 129 -5.16 -9.17 -3.52
N ASP A 130 -5.73 -9.40 -2.34
CA ASP A 130 -6.31 -8.37 -1.49
C ASP A 130 -5.45 -8.21 -0.23
N ILE A 131 -5.28 -6.97 0.23
CA ILE A 131 -4.53 -6.62 1.42
C ILE A 131 -5.41 -5.98 2.49
N ALA A 132 -4.94 -5.98 3.73
CA ALA A 132 -5.48 -5.17 4.81
C ALA A 132 -4.34 -4.54 5.62
N VAL A 133 -4.53 -3.33 6.10
CA VAL A 133 -3.55 -2.64 6.95
C VAL A 133 -3.47 -3.34 8.30
N CYS A 134 -2.25 -3.58 8.81
CA CYS A 134 -2.04 -4.23 10.12
C CYS A 134 -1.73 -3.24 11.23
N GLY A 135 -1.09 -2.13 10.90
CA GLY A 135 -0.61 -1.15 11.85
C GLY A 135 0.48 -0.25 11.28
N GLN A 136 1.12 0.47 12.15
CA GLN A 136 2.27 1.33 11.83
C GLN A 136 3.13 1.54 13.07
N TYR A 137 4.35 2.02 12.88
CA TYR A 137 5.12 2.59 13.98
C TYR A 137 4.73 4.05 14.18
N ASP A 138 4.52 4.46 15.44
CA ASP A 138 4.31 5.86 15.81
C ASP A 138 5.64 6.64 15.78
N GLN A 139 5.55 7.95 16.09
CA GLN A 139 6.71 8.85 16.16
C GLN A 139 7.77 8.43 17.19
N ASN A 140 7.40 7.61 18.21
CA ASN A 140 8.30 7.08 19.22
C ASN A 140 8.87 5.71 18.83
N GLY A 141 8.51 5.20 17.64
CA GLY A 141 8.93 3.90 17.15
C GLY A 141 8.20 2.73 17.84
N ILE A 142 7.03 2.97 18.44
CA ILE A 142 6.18 1.94 19.04
C ILE A 142 5.20 1.45 17.98
N TYR A 143 5.09 0.13 17.80
CA TYR A 143 4.15 -0.45 16.84
C TYR A 143 2.71 -0.36 17.36
N VAL A 144 1.87 0.35 16.60
CA VAL A 144 0.43 0.49 16.85
C VAL A 144 -0.31 -0.47 15.93
N LYS A 145 -0.86 -1.55 16.51
CA LYS A 145 -1.60 -2.57 15.75
C LYS A 145 -3.05 -2.13 15.53
N TYR A 146 -3.56 -2.36 14.31
CA TYR A 146 -4.95 -2.15 13.95
C TYR A 146 -5.75 -3.45 14.11
N THR A 147 -6.94 -3.36 14.71
CA THR A 147 -7.74 -4.52 15.11
C THR A 147 -9.17 -4.48 14.61
N THR A 148 -9.67 -3.32 14.20
CA THR A 148 -11.01 -3.15 13.67
C THR A 148 -11.01 -3.10 12.15
N ASP A 149 -12.13 -3.51 11.52
CA ASP A 149 -12.28 -3.43 10.06
C ASP A 149 -12.13 -1.98 9.57
N ALA A 150 -12.61 -0.99 10.33
CA ALA A 150 -12.49 0.42 9.98
C ALA A 150 -11.02 0.89 9.91
N GLU A 151 -10.15 0.37 10.78
CA GLU A 151 -8.71 0.66 10.77
C GLU A 151 -8.00 -0.10 9.65
N MET A 152 -8.32 -1.40 9.51
CA MET A 152 -7.68 -2.30 8.55
C MET A 152 -8.04 -1.98 7.10
N PHE A 153 -9.21 -1.41 6.85
CA PHE A 153 -9.69 -1.02 5.52
C PHE A 153 -9.90 0.49 5.40
N ASP A 154 -9.10 1.30 6.12
CA ASP A 154 -9.07 2.75 5.97
C ASP A 154 -8.56 3.10 4.56
N ASN A 155 -9.46 3.64 3.73
CA ASN A 155 -9.17 3.99 2.34
C ASN A 155 -7.99 4.95 2.19
N ARG A 156 -7.76 5.89 3.13
CA ARG A 156 -6.64 6.83 3.05
C ARG A 156 -5.32 6.09 3.14
N LYS A 157 -5.18 5.17 4.09
CA LYS A 157 -3.97 4.35 4.26
C LYS A 157 -3.76 3.41 3.08
N LEU A 158 -4.83 2.77 2.58
CA LEU A 158 -4.75 1.90 1.40
C LEU A 158 -4.35 2.66 0.13
N VAL A 159 -4.79 3.93 -0.03
CA VAL A 159 -4.33 4.82 -1.11
C VAL A 159 -2.83 5.12 -0.99
N GLU A 160 -2.32 5.38 0.22
CA GLU A 160 -0.89 5.63 0.41
C GLU A 160 -0.06 4.37 0.13
N ILE A 161 -0.50 3.20 0.60
CA ILE A 161 0.12 1.91 0.24
C ILE A 161 0.10 1.70 -1.28
N SER A 162 -1.02 2.03 -1.96
CA SER A 162 -1.13 1.82 -3.40
C SER A 162 -0.14 2.65 -4.21
N ARG A 163 0.10 3.90 -3.81
CA ARG A 163 1.13 4.74 -4.44
C ARG A 163 2.50 4.08 -4.35
N HIS A 164 2.81 3.53 -3.18
CA HIS A 164 4.08 2.83 -2.96
C HIS A 164 4.16 1.51 -3.76
N VAL A 165 3.12 0.67 -3.73
CA VAL A 165 3.07 -0.59 -4.51
C VAL A 165 3.22 -0.32 -6.01
N LYS A 166 2.54 0.71 -6.55
CA LYS A 166 2.67 1.12 -7.95
C LYS A 166 4.09 1.59 -8.29
N ALA A 167 4.77 2.32 -7.38
CA ALA A 167 6.16 2.73 -7.59
C ALA A 167 7.09 1.50 -7.63
N VAL A 168 6.93 0.56 -6.70
CA VAL A 168 7.71 -0.69 -6.69
C VAL A 168 7.42 -1.55 -7.93
N ALA A 169 6.16 -1.64 -8.37
CA ALA A 169 5.81 -2.36 -9.60
C ALA A 169 6.50 -1.76 -10.83
N LYS A 170 6.54 -0.41 -10.92
CA LYS A 170 7.26 0.29 -11.98
C LYS A 170 8.77 0.00 -11.97
N GLU A 171 9.41 -0.03 -10.79
CA GLU A 171 10.83 -0.42 -10.65
C GLU A 171 11.09 -1.87 -11.07
N MET A 172 10.08 -2.75 -10.92
CA MET A 172 10.15 -4.15 -11.31
C MET A 172 9.69 -4.39 -12.77
N GLU A 173 9.36 -3.34 -13.51
CA GLU A 173 8.81 -3.40 -14.87
C GLU A 173 7.55 -4.29 -14.96
N LEU A 174 6.70 -4.23 -13.93
CA LEU A 174 5.43 -4.95 -13.86
C LEU A 174 4.26 -4.03 -14.11
N GLU A 175 3.33 -4.48 -14.96
CA GLU A 175 2.04 -3.83 -15.14
C GLU A 175 1.03 -4.40 -14.12
N ILE A 176 0.44 -3.50 -13.33
CA ILE A 176 -0.56 -3.86 -12.33
C ILE A 176 -1.79 -2.96 -12.46
N VAL A 177 -2.93 -3.50 -12.07
CA VAL A 177 -4.17 -2.75 -11.85
C VAL A 177 -4.47 -2.72 -10.36
N TRP A 178 -4.87 -1.56 -9.87
CA TRP A 178 -5.34 -1.38 -8.50
C TRP A 178 -6.84 -1.10 -8.48
N GLY A 179 -7.60 -1.81 -7.66
CA GLY A 179 -9.06 -1.68 -7.62
C GLY A 179 -9.58 -0.31 -7.16
N GLY A 180 -8.71 0.48 -6.50
CA GLY A 180 -9.01 1.87 -6.16
C GLY A 180 -9.01 2.83 -7.38
N ASP A 181 -8.52 2.41 -8.55
CA ASP A 181 -8.63 3.18 -9.80
C ASP A 181 -9.92 2.87 -10.57
N TRP A 182 -10.71 1.90 -10.13
CA TRP A 182 -11.93 1.53 -10.83
C TRP A 182 -13.04 2.57 -10.66
N LYS A 183 -13.74 2.86 -11.75
CA LYS A 183 -14.89 3.78 -11.73
C LYS A 183 -16.14 3.18 -11.10
N THR A 184 -16.23 1.85 -11.09
CA THR A 184 -17.34 1.09 -10.49
C THR A 184 -16.79 -0.04 -9.64
N LEU A 185 -17.40 -0.32 -8.49
CA LEU A 185 -16.89 -1.27 -7.50
C LEU A 185 -15.48 -0.88 -7.03
N TYR A 186 -15.35 0.37 -6.57
CA TYR A 186 -14.13 0.87 -5.93
C TYR A 186 -13.66 -0.08 -4.83
N ASP A 187 -12.45 -0.65 -5.01
CA ASP A 187 -11.93 -1.73 -4.18
C ASP A 187 -10.45 -1.47 -3.83
N THR A 188 -10.23 -0.69 -2.79
CA THR A 188 -8.89 -0.24 -2.38
C THR A 188 -7.96 -1.35 -1.87
N PRO A 189 -8.43 -2.48 -1.29
CA PRO A 189 -7.58 -3.62 -0.96
C PRO A 189 -6.97 -4.35 -2.16
N HIS A 190 -7.56 -4.25 -3.35
CA HIS A 190 -7.38 -5.16 -4.47
C HIS A 190 -6.26 -4.76 -5.45
N TYR A 191 -5.39 -5.72 -5.78
CA TYR A 191 -4.30 -5.57 -6.77
C TYR A 191 -4.32 -6.74 -7.75
N GLU A 192 -4.12 -6.45 -9.05
CA GLU A 192 -4.06 -7.45 -10.13
C GLU A 192 -2.77 -7.29 -10.93
N LEU A 193 -2.16 -8.41 -11.32
CA LEU A 193 -1.10 -8.48 -12.34
C LEU A 193 -1.78 -8.58 -13.73
N VAL A 194 -1.36 -7.74 -14.67
CA VAL A 194 -1.86 -7.72 -16.07
C VAL A 194 -1.21 -8.81 -16.89
#